data_9cb224f4d76ef2821a44a13d1a932ef8
#
_entry.id   9cb224f4d76ef2821a44a13d1a932ef8
#
_cell.length_a   1.000
_cell.length_b   1.000
_cell.length_c   1.000
_cell.angle_alpha   90.00
_cell.angle_beta   90.00
_cell.angle_gamma   90.00
#
_symmetry.space_group_name_H-M   'P 1'
#
loop_
_entity.id
_entity.type
_entity.pdbx_description
1 polymer ?
#
loop_
_entity_poly.entity_id
_entity_poly.type
_entity_poly.pdbx_seq_one_letter_code
_entity_poly.pdbx_strand_id
1 'polypeptide(L)'
;GKVLEIIAFDESGKRAAQNVALDRSTVVAPRGPQFASLNPAARPAKINGNAAALIIGIAEYERTPAPAAFADKDAQYFYDYASLKLGVPEENILELINEKADRIEFKLAVRNWLTSIADANTDLYVFFAGHGIGSDDGKSMFLLPYDGTPALLEDSAIRRDQLFKDIASLNPNSVTVFLDTCYSGSTRESEMLIAARPVLIKVNEQEIPDGFAVFTAASGEQTAKPLPQ
;
A
#
# COMPACT_ATOMS: atom_id res chain seq x y z
N GLY A 1 -42.08 -8.80 -4.27
CA GLY A 1 -41.30 -7.59 -4.50
C GLY A 1 -41.36 -6.71 -3.24
N LYS A 2 -40.31 -6.00 -2.90
CA LYS A 2 -40.36 -4.96 -1.87
C LYS A 2 -40.77 -3.66 -2.52
N VAL A 3 -41.68 -2.91 -1.90
CA VAL A 3 -42.14 -1.61 -2.36
C VAL A 3 -41.55 -0.55 -1.41
N LEU A 4 -40.93 0.47 -1.98
CA LEU A 4 -40.47 1.65 -1.25
C LEU A 4 -41.58 2.72 -1.41
N GLU A 5 -42.14 3.17 -0.28
CA GLU A 5 -43.02 4.33 -0.27
C GLU A 5 -42.20 5.59 -0.01
N ILE A 6 -42.22 6.51 -0.99
CA ILE A 6 -41.58 7.83 -0.85
C ILE A 6 -42.70 8.80 -0.47
N ILE A 7 -42.54 9.47 0.69
CA ILE A 7 -43.50 10.44 1.20
C ILE A 7 -42.80 11.81 1.24
N ALA A 8 -43.45 12.80 0.61
CA ALA A 8 -43.02 14.20 0.66
C ALA A 8 -44.14 15.06 1.30
N PHE A 9 -43.74 16.09 2.00
CA PHE A 9 -44.63 17.12 2.55
C PHE A 9 -44.24 18.46 1.95
N ASP A 10 -45.21 19.29 1.60
CA ASP A 10 -44.98 20.67 1.20
C ASP A 10 -44.93 21.60 2.45
N GLU A 11 -44.61 22.86 2.25
CA GLU A 11 -44.53 23.87 3.34
C GLU A 11 -45.85 24.08 4.09
N SER A 12 -47.00 23.67 3.51
CA SER A 12 -48.31 23.69 4.10
C SER A 12 -48.65 22.41 4.89
N GLY A 13 -47.76 21.41 4.88
CA GLY A 13 -47.94 20.11 5.50
C GLY A 13 -48.78 19.13 4.66
N LYS A 14 -49.08 19.43 3.40
CA LYS A 14 -49.81 18.53 2.51
C LYS A 14 -48.91 17.38 2.06
N ARG A 15 -49.40 16.16 2.28
CA ARG A 15 -48.68 14.92 2.01
C ARG A 15 -48.87 14.48 0.54
N ALA A 16 -47.79 14.13 -0.12
CA ALA A 16 -47.78 13.33 -1.34
C ALA A 16 -47.02 12.03 -1.08
N ALA A 17 -47.52 10.91 -1.63
CA ALA A 17 -46.87 9.61 -1.49
C ALA A 17 -46.80 8.92 -2.86
N GLN A 18 -45.65 8.31 -3.15
CA GLN A 18 -45.43 7.51 -4.36
C GLN A 18 -44.81 6.17 -3.98
N ASN A 19 -45.40 5.11 -4.50
CA ASN A 19 -44.88 3.76 -4.33
C ASN A 19 -43.97 3.40 -5.51
N VAL A 20 -42.70 3.05 -5.20
CA VAL A 20 -41.73 2.57 -6.17
C VAL A 20 -41.52 1.08 -5.92
N ALA A 21 -41.88 0.25 -6.87
CA ALA A 21 -41.58 -1.18 -6.82
C ALA A 21 -40.07 -1.37 -6.98
N LEU A 22 -39.45 -1.96 -5.97
CA LEU A 22 -38.03 -2.37 -6.05
C LEU A 22 -38.01 -3.74 -6.75
N ASP A 23 -37.75 -3.72 -8.04
CA ASP A 23 -37.42 -4.93 -8.75
C ASP A 23 -35.98 -5.30 -8.46
N ARG A 24 -35.76 -6.46 -7.83
CA ARG A 24 -34.44 -7.09 -7.80
C ARG A 24 -34.18 -7.68 -9.19
N SER A 25 -34.00 -6.85 -10.19
CA SER A 25 -33.18 -7.30 -11.29
C SER A 25 -31.82 -7.66 -10.65
N THR A 26 -31.44 -8.89 -10.80
CA THR A 26 -30.05 -9.29 -10.56
C THR A 26 -29.20 -8.42 -11.47
N VAL A 27 -28.76 -7.28 -10.97
CA VAL A 27 -27.65 -6.58 -11.59
C VAL A 27 -26.51 -7.58 -11.49
N VAL A 28 -26.32 -8.32 -12.58
CA VAL A 28 -25.08 -9.05 -12.77
C VAL A 28 -24.04 -7.94 -12.76
N ALA A 29 -23.37 -7.79 -11.62
CA ALA A 29 -22.25 -6.87 -11.55
C ALA A 29 -21.37 -7.16 -12.77
N PRO A 30 -21.02 -6.14 -13.58
CA PRO A 30 -20.12 -6.38 -14.69
C PRO A 30 -18.94 -7.15 -14.12
N ARG A 31 -18.66 -8.34 -14.67
CA ARG A 31 -17.46 -9.08 -14.30
C ARG A 31 -16.33 -8.12 -14.59
N GLY A 32 -15.67 -7.63 -13.51
CA GLY A 32 -14.45 -6.87 -13.65
C GLY A 32 -13.45 -7.65 -14.51
N PRO A 33 -12.44 -7.02 -15.06
CA PRO A 33 -11.45 -7.70 -15.87
C PRO A 33 -10.93 -8.91 -15.06
N GLN A 34 -11.10 -10.11 -15.63
CA GLN A 34 -10.51 -11.30 -15.04
C GLN A 34 -9.02 -11.27 -15.37
N PHE A 35 -8.20 -10.97 -14.38
CA PHE A 35 -6.75 -11.06 -14.52
C PHE A 35 -6.35 -12.54 -14.44
N ALA A 36 -5.47 -12.96 -15.36
CA ALA A 36 -4.85 -14.27 -15.23
C ALA A 36 -4.01 -14.29 -13.94
N SER A 37 -3.99 -15.45 -13.26
CA SER A 37 -3.09 -15.64 -12.11
C SER A 37 -1.66 -15.32 -12.50
N LEU A 38 -0.97 -14.50 -11.71
CA LEU A 38 0.46 -14.27 -11.88
C LEU A 38 1.19 -15.60 -11.68
N ASN A 39 1.95 -16.02 -12.71
CA ASN A 39 2.78 -17.21 -12.62
C ASN A 39 4.25 -16.80 -12.80
N PRO A 40 4.98 -16.50 -11.72
CA PRO A 40 6.38 -16.11 -11.80
C PRO A 40 7.28 -17.22 -12.37
N ALA A 41 6.96 -18.49 -12.18
CA ALA A 41 7.74 -19.60 -12.69
C ALA A 41 7.68 -19.76 -14.22
N ALA A 42 6.66 -19.23 -14.91
CA ALA A 42 6.56 -19.31 -16.36
C ALA A 42 7.53 -18.35 -17.04
N ARG A 43 8.57 -18.84 -17.69
CA ARG A 43 9.62 -18.06 -18.38
C ARG A 43 10.42 -17.18 -17.41
N PRO A 44 11.32 -17.75 -16.62
CA PRO A 44 12.20 -16.99 -15.74
C PRO A 44 13.06 -16.00 -16.54
N ALA A 45 13.37 -14.87 -15.93
CA ALA A 45 14.29 -13.90 -16.49
C ALA A 45 15.74 -14.38 -16.37
N LYS A 46 16.62 -13.76 -17.15
CA LYS A 46 18.05 -13.91 -16.93
C LYS A 46 18.43 -13.19 -15.64
N ILE A 47 19.29 -13.82 -14.83
CA ILE A 47 19.81 -13.22 -13.61
C ILE A 47 20.55 -11.92 -13.93
N ASN A 48 20.21 -10.84 -13.24
CA ASN A 48 20.92 -9.57 -13.24
C ASN A 48 21.70 -9.46 -11.92
N GLY A 49 22.98 -9.75 -11.95
CA GLY A 49 23.84 -9.71 -10.76
C GLY A 49 23.94 -8.34 -10.08
N ASN A 50 23.55 -7.27 -10.79
CA ASN A 50 23.51 -5.91 -10.24
C ASN A 50 22.14 -5.54 -9.68
N ALA A 51 21.15 -6.43 -9.74
CA ALA A 51 19.85 -6.15 -9.15
C ALA A 51 19.80 -6.50 -7.67
N ALA A 52 19.06 -5.69 -6.90
CA ALA A 52 18.76 -5.91 -5.49
C ALA A 52 17.30 -5.62 -5.19
N ALA A 53 16.73 -6.26 -4.17
CA ALA A 53 15.35 -6.02 -3.76
C ALA A 53 15.20 -5.94 -2.23
N LEU A 54 14.55 -4.87 -1.75
CA LEU A 54 14.06 -4.75 -0.38
C LEU A 54 12.55 -4.95 -0.39
N ILE A 55 12.07 -5.99 0.27
CA ILE A 55 10.68 -6.43 0.25
C ILE A 55 10.13 -6.40 1.67
N ILE A 56 9.04 -5.66 1.88
CA ILE A 56 8.45 -5.49 3.20
C ILE A 56 6.96 -5.75 3.10
N GLY A 57 6.44 -6.67 3.93
CA GLY A 57 5.03 -7.02 4.00
C GLY A 57 4.53 -7.12 5.43
N ILE A 58 3.58 -6.26 5.82
CA ILE A 58 3.08 -6.19 7.19
C ILE A 58 1.57 -6.32 7.17
N ALA A 59 1.08 -7.54 7.46
CA ALA A 59 -0.34 -7.83 7.56
C ALA A 59 -0.88 -7.60 8.97
N GLU A 60 -0.06 -7.85 9.99
CA GLU A 60 -0.43 -7.71 11.41
C GLU A 60 0.48 -6.69 12.09
N TYR A 61 -0.05 -5.98 13.08
CA TYR A 61 0.64 -4.91 13.79
C TYR A 61 0.56 -5.09 15.30
N GLU A 62 1.65 -4.80 16.01
CA GLU A 62 1.70 -4.91 17.47
C GLU A 62 0.75 -3.92 18.17
N ARG A 63 0.69 -2.67 17.66
CA ARG A 63 0.03 -1.53 18.32
C ARG A 63 -1.14 -0.97 17.52
N THR A 64 -1.51 -1.62 16.45
CA THR A 64 -2.59 -1.19 15.57
C THR A 64 -3.56 -2.34 15.38
N PRO A 65 -4.82 -2.23 15.82
CA PRO A 65 -5.77 -3.35 15.81
C PRO A 65 -6.28 -3.70 14.40
N ALA A 66 -6.11 -2.81 13.43
CA ALA A 66 -6.54 -3.05 12.06
C ALA A 66 -5.44 -3.79 11.27
N PRO A 67 -5.68 -4.99 10.72
CA PRO A 67 -4.73 -5.67 9.86
C PRO A 67 -4.69 -5.04 8.47
N ALA A 68 -3.57 -5.16 7.78
CA ALA A 68 -3.49 -4.95 6.34
C ALA A 68 -3.57 -6.33 5.65
N ALA A 69 -4.79 -6.78 5.40
CA ALA A 69 -5.05 -8.14 4.93
C ALA A 69 -4.24 -8.47 3.67
N PHE A 70 -3.55 -9.62 3.68
CA PHE A 70 -2.72 -10.17 2.60
C PHE A 70 -1.38 -9.47 2.34
N ALA A 71 -1.02 -8.39 3.03
CA ALA A 71 0.23 -7.67 2.78
C ALA A 71 1.48 -8.56 2.92
N ASP A 72 1.46 -9.52 3.85
CA ASP A 72 2.49 -10.53 4.02
C ASP A 72 2.57 -11.48 2.81
N LYS A 73 1.43 -11.84 2.23
CA LYS A 73 1.33 -12.72 1.06
C LYS A 73 1.78 -11.99 -0.21
N ASP A 74 1.38 -10.73 -0.36
CA ASP A 74 1.76 -9.92 -1.50
C ASP A 74 3.28 -9.73 -1.54
N ALA A 75 3.92 -9.54 -0.38
CA ALA A 75 5.37 -9.50 -0.27
C ALA A 75 6.04 -10.83 -0.66
N GLN A 76 5.51 -11.98 -0.20
CA GLN A 76 5.99 -13.30 -0.59
C GLN A 76 5.84 -13.55 -2.10
N TYR A 77 4.71 -13.15 -2.71
CA TYR A 77 4.54 -13.22 -4.17
C TYR A 77 5.51 -12.29 -4.90
N PHE A 78 5.77 -11.11 -4.34
CA PHE A 78 6.74 -10.21 -4.95
C PHE A 78 8.17 -10.73 -4.85
N TYR A 79 8.52 -11.47 -3.78
CA TYR A 79 9.80 -12.18 -3.67
C TYR A 79 10.01 -13.13 -4.86
N ASP A 80 9.03 -14.00 -5.13
CA ASP A 80 9.07 -14.91 -6.27
C ASP A 80 9.15 -14.16 -7.59
N TYR A 81 8.46 -13.02 -7.69
CA TYR A 81 8.50 -12.18 -8.88
C TYR A 81 9.87 -11.51 -9.07
N ALA A 82 10.46 -10.99 -7.98
CA ALA A 82 11.78 -10.38 -8.01
C ALA A 82 12.87 -11.37 -8.46
N SER A 83 12.90 -12.56 -7.88
CA SER A 83 13.89 -13.57 -8.24
C SER A 83 13.67 -14.13 -9.64
N LEU A 84 12.43 -14.49 -10.00
CA LEU A 84 12.14 -15.23 -11.24
C LEU A 84 11.85 -14.33 -12.45
N LYS A 85 11.35 -13.10 -12.26
CA LYS A 85 10.96 -12.19 -13.35
C LYS A 85 11.83 -10.97 -13.49
N LEU A 86 12.27 -10.39 -12.38
CA LEU A 86 13.19 -9.26 -12.40
C LEU A 86 14.65 -9.73 -12.41
N GLY A 87 14.90 -11.04 -12.18
CA GLY A 87 16.21 -11.64 -12.22
C GLY A 87 17.12 -11.23 -11.07
N VAL A 88 16.53 -10.79 -9.94
CA VAL A 88 17.29 -10.44 -8.74
C VAL A 88 17.87 -11.71 -8.13
N PRO A 89 19.20 -11.80 -7.89
CA PRO A 89 19.78 -12.92 -7.17
C PRO A 89 19.16 -13.05 -5.76
N GLU A 90 18.87 -14.26 -5.31
CA GLU A 90 18.25 -14.49 -3.99
C GLU A 90 19.09 -13.91 -2.84
N GLU A 91 20.41 -13.96 -2.95
CA GLU A 91 21.35 -13.35 -2.00
C GLU A 91 21.26 -11.81 -1.93
N ASN A 92 20.69 -11.19 -2.97
CA ASN A 92 20.47 -9.74 -3.06
C ASN A 92 19.00 -9.37 -2.76
N ILE A 93 18.23 -10.26 -2.14
CA ILE A 93 16.86 -9.99 -1.69
C ILE A 93 16.84 -9.97 -0.15
N LEU A 94 16.40 -8.86 0.43
CA LEU A 94 16.03 -8.80 1.85
C LEU A 94 14.52 -8.72 1.97
N GLU A 95 13.94 -9.71 2.66
CA GLU A 95 12.52 -9.79 2.95
C GLU A 95 12.25 -9.60 4.44
N LEU A 96 11.37 -8.64 4.78
CA LEU A 96 10.92 -8.36 6.13
C LEU A 96 9.41 -8.54 6.21
N ILE A 97 8.94 -9.53 6.98
CA ILE A 97 7.53 -9.88 7.10
C ILE A 97 7.07 -9.73 8.55
N ASN A 98 5.94 -9.04 8.76
CA ASN A 98 5.27 -8.85 10.05
C ASN A 98 6.27 -8.40 11.14
N GLU A 99 6.44 -9.17 12.22
CA GLU A 99 7.31 -8.85 13.35
C GLU A 99 8.78 -8.62 13.00
N LYS A 100 9.25 -9.10 11.84
CA LYS A 100 10.59 -8.82 11.31
C LYS A 100 10.69 -7.46 10.63
N ALA A 101 9.56 -6.79 10.42
CA ALA A 101 9.49 -5.47 9.81
C ALA A 101 9.20 -4.39 10.86
N ASP A 102 9.81 -4.50 12.04
CA ASP A 102 9.76 -3.44 13.04
C ASP A 102 10.55 -2.20 12.58
N ARG A 103 10.39 -1.10 13.30
CA ARG A 103 11.01 0.18 12.94
C ARG A 103 12.53 0.12 12.89
N ILE A 104 13.14 -0.70 13.75
CA ILE A 104 14.61 -0.82 13.83
C ILE A 104 15.10 -1.63 12.64
N GLU A 105 14.52 -2.80 12.39
CA GLU A 105 14.88 -3.66 11.26
C GLU A 105 14.66 -2.96 9.92
N PHE A 106 13.55 -2.21 9.78
CA PHE A 106 13.32 -1.39 8.58
C PHE A 106 14.45 -0.37 8.36
N LYS A 107 14.89 0.34 9.43
CA LYS A 107 16.01 1.30 9.33
C LYS A 107 17.35 0.62 9.06
N LEU A 108 17.58 -0.55 9.66
CA LEU A 108 18.78 -1.33 9.41
C LEU A 108 18.83 -1.84 7.97
N ALA A 109 17.69 -2.26 7.41
CA ALA A 109 17.60 -2.62 6.01
C ALA A 109 18.06 -1.48 5.09
N VAL A 110 17.61 -0.26 5.35
CA VAL A 110 17.96 0.90 4.51
C VAL A 110 19.39 1.38 4.78
N ARG A 111 19.80 1.51 6.05
CA ARG A 111 21.07 2.17 6.40
C ARG A 111 22.28 1.24 6.39
N ASN A 112 22.06 -0.04 6.62
CA ASN A 112 23.15 -1.00 6.68
C ASN A 112 23.14 -1.94 5.47
N TRP A 113 22.03 -2.67 5.26
CA TRP A 113 21.98 -3.67 4.20
C TRP A 113 22.04 -3.04 2.81
N LEU A 114 21.17 -2.07 2.48
CA LEU A 114 21.22 -1.39 1.18
C LEU A 114 22.58 -0.72 0.95
N THR A 115 23.15 -0.08 1.96
CA THR A 115 24.46 0.56 1.87
C THR A 115 25.57 -0.45 1.57
N SER A 116 25.40 -1.73 1.96
CA SER A 116 26.41 -2.76 1.70
C SER A 116 26.35 -3.37 0.29
N ILE A 117 25.20 -3.24 -0.42
CA ILE A 117 24.99 -3.90 -1.70
C ILE A 117 24.66 -2.95 -2.85
N ALA A 118 24.18 -1.74 -2.58
CA ALA A 118 23.79 -0.77 -3.61
C ALA A 118 24.94 0.16 -3.98
N ASP A 119 25.19 0.30 -5.26
CA ASP A 119 26.14 1.23 -5.85
C ASP A 119 25.58 1.83 -7.17
N ALA A 120 26.38 2.60 -7.89
CA ALA A 120 26.01 3.27 -9.13
C ALA A 120 25.62 2.31 -10.29
N ASN A 121 25.80 1.01 -10.14
CA ASN A 121 25.41 0.00 -11.13
C ASN A 121 24.15 -0.76 -10.69
N THR A 122 23.65 -0.52 -9.49
CA THR A 122 22.56 -1.32 -8.89
C THR A 122 21.20 -0.89 -9.41
N ASP A 123 20.43 -1.86 -9.95
CA ASP A 123 18.99 -1.71 -10.19
C ASP A 123 18.24 -2.15 -8.94
N LEU A 124 17.71 -1.17 -8.19
CA LEU A 124 17.07 -1.42 -6.91
C LEU A 124 15.55 -1.51 -7.05
N TYR A 125 14.99 -2.57 -6.52
CA TYR A 125 13.55 -2.77 -6.37
C TYR A 125 13.17 -2.63 -4.89
N VAL A 126 12.16 -1.81 -4.60
CA VAL A 126 11.61 -1.66 -3.25
C VAL A 126 10.13 -1.98 -3.30
N PHE A 127 9.69 -2.94 -2.51
CA PHE A 127 8.30 -3.31 -2.37
C PHE A 127 7.85 -3.09 -0.93
N PHE A 128 6.73 -2.45 -0.74
CA PHE A 128 6.09 -2.32 0.56
C PHE A 128 4.60 -2.58 0.42
N ALA A 129 4.09 -3.55 1.18
CA ALA A 129 2.67 -3.79 1.38
C ALA A 129 2.33 -3.61 2.88
N GLY A 130 1.29 -2.82 3.17
CA GLY A 130 0.91 -2.51 4.55
C GLY A 130 0.19 -1.18 4.71
N HIS A 131 0.10 -0.67 5.94
CA HIS A 131 -0.53 0.62 6.19
C HIS A 131 0.34 1.80 5.79
N GLY A 132 -0.23 2.67 4.95
CA GLY A 132 0.27 3.99 4.66
C GLY A 132 -0.63 5.05 5.31
N ILE A 133 -0.04 6.05 5.96
CA ILE A 133 -0.77 7.07 6.72
C ILE A 133 -0.26 8.45 6.35
N GLY A 134 -1.18 9.38 6.03
CA GLY A 134 -0.83 10.80 5.87
C GLY A 134 -0.67 11.52 7.20
N SER A 135 0.21 12.54 7.25
CA SER A 135 0.24 13.48 8.38
C SER A 135 -1.06 14.28 8.46
N ASP A 136 -1.36 14.87 9.63
CA ASP A 136 -2.58 15.66 9.85
C ASP A 136 -2.70 16.86 8.91
N ASP A 137 -1.57 17.44 8.52
CA ASP A 137 -1.52 18.58 7.59
C ASP A 137 -1.48 18.15 6.11
N GLY A 138 -1.51 16.83 5.83
CA GLY A 138 -1.49 16.27 4.48
C GLY A 138 -0.16 16.45 3.73
N LYS A 139 0.92 16.87 4.39
CA LYS A 139 2.20 17.16 3.71
C LYS A 139 3.17 15.99 3.71
N SER A 140 3.01 15.07 4.64
CA SER A 140 3.91 13.91 4.79
C SER A 140 3.15 12.60 4.65
N MET A 141 3.83 11.61 4.11
CA MET A 141 3.35 10.24 4.02
C MET A 141 4.25 9.34 4.83
N PHE A 142 3.65 8.43 5.57
CA PHE A 142 4.33 7.49 6.44
C PHE A 142 3.97 6.06 6.07
N LEU A 143 4.96 5.18 6.12
CA LEU A 143 4.82 3.74 6.09
C LEU A 143 4.87 3.24 7.53
N LEU A 144 3.86 2.50 7.97
CA LEU A 144 3.76 2.03 9.34
C LEU A 144 4.55 0.72 9.50
N PRO A 145 5.60 0.65 10.32
CA PRO A 145 6.27 -0.60 10.65
C PRO A 145 5.43 -1.44 11.63
N TYR A 146 5.81 -2.68 11.86
CA TYR A 146 5.09 -3.64 12.71
C TYR A 146 4.76 -3.08 14.11
N ASP A 147 5.74 -2.42 14.75
CA ASP A 147 5.65 -1.82 16.08
C ASP A 147 5.16 -0.36 16.05
N GLY A 148 4.77 0.15 14.87
CA GLY A 148 4.33 1.52 14.66
C GLY A 148 2.93 1.79 15.21
N THR A 149 2.66 3.06 15.51
CA THR A 149 1.33 3.51 15.95
C THR A 149 0.92 4.81 15.25
N PRO A 150 -0.33 4.89 14.75
CA PRO A 150 -0.86 6.11 14.16
C PRO A 150 -0.88 7.33 15.10
N ALA A 151 -0.85 7.08 16.41
CA ALA A 151 -0.85 8.14 17.41
C ALA A 151 0.46 8.93 17.49
N LEU A 152 1.58 8.33 17.04
CA LEU A 152 2.93 8.90 17.11
C LEU A 152 3.69 8.69 15.79
N LEU A 153 3.13 9.17 14.67
CA LEU A 153 3.69 8.90 13.33
C LEU A 153 5.15 9.34 13.19
N GLU A 154 5.50 10.54 13.62
CA GLU A 154 6.86 11.07 13.51
C GLU A 154 7.88 10.24 14.30
N ASP A 155 7.48 9.64 15.40
CA ASP A 155 8.35 8.85 16.27
C ASP A 155 8.37 7.36 15.93
N SER A 156 7.26 6.81 15.43
CA SER A 156 7.07 5.37 15.28
C SER A 156 6.95 4.87 13.84
N ALA A 157 6.77 5.75 12.87
CA ALA A 157 6.62 5.39 11.47
C ALA A 157 7.83 5.81 10.62
N ILE A 158 7.87 5.33 9.38
CA ILE A 158 8.91 5.64 8.40
C ILE A 158 8.36 6.70 7.45
N ARG A 159 8.95 7.88 7.45
CA ARG A 159 8.60 8.93 6.47
C ARG A 159 9.03 8.52 5.08
N ARG A 160 8.09 8.51 4.14
CA ARG A 160 8.35 8.09 2.75
C ARG A 160 9.38 8.97 2.05
N ASP A 161 9.29 10.29 2.21
CA ASP A 161 10.24 11.22 1.59
C ASP A 161 11.66 11.04 2.12
N GLN A 162 11.81 10.74 3.43
CA GLN A 162 13.11 10.46 4.02
C GLN A 162 13.66 9.12 3.52
N LEU A 163 12.82 8.09 3.43
CA LEU A 163 13.20 6.81 2.84
C LEU A 163 13.74 6.98 1.42
N PHE A 164 13.03 7.75 0.59
CA PHE A 164 13.47 7.99 -0.79
C PHE A 164 14.78 8.78 -0.86
N LYS A 165 14.97 9.77 0.01
CA LYS A 165 16.25 10.51 0.12
C LYS A 165 17.41 9.63 0.57
N ASP A 166 17.17 8.77 1.57
CA ASP A 166 18.18 7.84 2.07
C ASP A 166 18.60 6.87 0.95
N ILE A 167 17.64 6.33 0.17
CA ILE A 167 17.92 5.46 -0.98
C ILE A 167 18.64 6.23 -2.10
N ALA A 168 18.17 7.43 -2.44
CA ALA A 168 18.79 8.26 -3.49
C ALA A 168 20.24 8.61 -3.15
N SER A 169 20.57 8.76 -1.87
CA SER A 169 21.94 9.06 -1.43
C SER A 169 22.94 7.95 -1.71
N LEU A 170 22.47 6.72 -1.95
CA LEU A 170 23.29 5.58 -2.36
C LEU A 170 23.69 5.65 -3.85
N ASN A 171 23.05 6.56 -4.59
CA ASN A 171 23.28 6.79 -6.02
C ASN A 171 23.14 5.52 -6.88
N PRO A 172 22.05 4.72 -6.75
CA PRO A 172 21.84 3.54 -7.56
C PRO A 172 21.60 3.91 -9.04
N ASN A 173 21.81 2.95 -9.95
CA ASN A 173 21.54 3.12 -11.38
C ASN A 173 20.06 3.42 -11.66
N SER A 174 19.17 2.69 -10.99
CA SER A 174 17.72 2.89 -11.06
C SER A 174 17.04 2.45 -9.76
N VAL A 175 15.90 3.06 -9.44
CA VAL A 175 15.06 2.65 -8.30
C VAL A 175 13.61 2.47 -8.77
N THR A 176 13.07 1.29 -8.59
CA THR A 176 11.66 1.01 -8.83
C THR A 176 10.97 0.68 -7.51
N VAL A 177 9.99 1.52 -7.13
CA VAL A 177 9.26 1.37 -5.87
C VAL A 177 7.82 0.95 -6.14
N PHE A 178 7.37 -0.08 -5.46
CA PHE A 178 5.98 -0.54 -5.45
C PHE A 178 5.41 -0.34 -4.05
N LEU A 179 4.34 0.46 -3.94
CA LEU A 179 3.67 0.75 -2.68
C LEU A 179 2.23 0.24 -2.75
N ASP A 180 1.99 -0.90 -2.14
CA ASP A 180 0.65 -1.43 -1.94
C ASP A 180 0.11 -0.93 -0.60
N THR A 181 -0.27 0.34 -0.60
CA THR A 181 -0.76 1.06 0.59
C THR A 181 -1.93 1.96 0.24
N CYS A 182 -2.82 2.16 1.20
CA CYS A 182 -3.84 3.20 1.16
C CYS A 182 -3.37 4.40 1.98
N TYR A 183 -3.18 5.55 1.35
CA TYR A 183 -2.88 6.79 2.07
C TYR A 183 -4.14 7.59 2.47
N SER A 184 -5.30 7.21 1.95
CA SER A 184 -6.58 7.81 2.33
C SER A 184 -7.10 7.12 3.59
N GLY A 185 -7.26 7.85 4.66
CA GLY A 185 -7.90 7.35 5.88
C GLY A 185 -9.37 6.91 5.74
N SER A 186 -9.79 6.36 4.59
CA SER A 186 -11.21 6.20 4.23
C SER A 186 -11.68 4.77 3.95
N THR A 187 -11.02 3.73 4.46
CA THR A 187 -11.61 2.37 4.46
C THR A 187 -12.36 2.11 5.77
N ARG A 188 -13.34 1.17 5.79
CA ARG A 188 -13.99 0.71 7.03
C ARG A 188 -12.99 0.20 8.08
N GLU A 189 -11.86 -0.32 7.63
CA GLU A 189 -10.76 -0.77 8.48
C GLU A 189 -9.90 0.40 8.98
N SER A 190 -9.75 1.46 8.17
CA SER A 190 -9.14 2.71 8.61
C SER A 190 -10.02 3.52 9.56
N GLU A 191 -11.34 3.28 9.63
CA GLU A 191 -12.14 3.84 10.74
C GLU A 191 -11.66 3.33 12.09
N MET A 192 -11.12 2.12 12.18
CA MET A 192 -10.47 1.62 13.40
C MET A 192 -9.09 2.25 13.62
N LEU A 193 -8.34 2.56 12.55
CA LEU A 193 -7.08 3.32 12.63
C LEU A 193 -7.34 4.80 12.95
N ILE A 194 -8.46 5.33 12.46
CA ILE A 194 -8.86 6.75 12.53
C ILE A 194 -9.89 7.00 13.65
N ALA A 195 -10.27 6.02 14.46
CA ALA A 195 -11.14 6.26 15.62
C ALA A 195 -10.63 7.41 16.53
N ALA A 196 -9.37 7.82 16.35
CA ALA A 196 -8.79 9.02 16.97
C ALA A 196 -8.79 10.27 16.06
N ARG A 197 -9.17 10.18 14.77
CA ARG A 197 -9.03 11.31 13.79
C ARG A 197 -10.14 11.29 12.73
N PRO A 198 -11.23 12.04 12.88
CA PRO A 198 -12.36 12.04 11.94
C PRO A 198 -12.15 12.94 10.70
N VAL A 199 -10.94 13.07 10.16
CA VAL A 199 -10.67 13.98 9.05
C VAL A 199 -10.13 13.21 7.85
N LEU A 200 -10.77 13.39 6.69
CA LEU A 200 -10.27 12.95 5.39
C LEU A 200 -9.06 13.84 5.03
N ILE A 201 -7.86 13.30 5.12
CA ILE A 201 -6.64 14.03 4.78
C ILE A 201 -6.33 13.77 3.32
N LYS A 202 -6.39 14.83 2.50
CA LYS A 202 -5.87 14.80 1.14
C LYS A 202 -4.35 15.00 1.21
N VAL A 203 -3.60 13.95 0.94
CA VAL A 203 -2.14 14.03 0.95
C VAL A 203 -1.65 14.57 -0.38
N ASN A 204 -0.83 15.62 -0.34
CA ASN A 204 -0.16 16.12 -1.54
C ASN A 204 0.91 15.11 -1.98
N GLU A 205 1.00 14.89 -3.30
CA GLU A 205 2.09 14.09 -3.86
C GLU A 205 3.43 14.76 -3.55
N GLN A 206 4.31 13.99 -2.92
CA GLN A 206 5.68 14.45 -2.62
C GLN A 206 6.55 14.28 -3.87
N GLU A 207 7.60 15.10 -3.97
CA GLU A 207 8.59 14.98 -5.05
C GLU A 207 9.22 13.58 -5.04
N ILE A 208 9.25 12.99 -6.23
CA ILE A 208 9.95 11.72 -6.49
C ILE A 208 11.36 12.09 -6.97
N PRO A 209 12.43 11.56 -6.34
CA PRO A 209 13.79 11.83 -6.79
C PRO A 209 14.04 11.38 -8.23
N ASP A 210 14.98 12.01 -8.90
CA ASP A 210 15.44 11.58 -10.22
C ASP A 210 15.92 10.12 -10.19
N GLY A 211 15.64 9.38 -11.25
CA GLY A 211 15.99 7.95 -11.34
C GLY A 211 15.03 6.99 -10.63
N PHE A 212 13.95 7.51 -10.02
CA PHE A 212 12.91 6.68 -9.38
C PHE A 212 11.71 6.52 -10.30
N ALA A 213 11.17 5.29 -10.32
CA ALA A 213 9.83 4.96 -10.80
C ALA A 213 8.99 4.48 -9.61
N VAL A 214 7.86 5.14 -9.31
CA VAL A 214 7.02 4.78 -8.16
C VAL A 214 5.65 4.35 -8.64
N PHE A 215 5.25 3.14 -8.28
CA PHE A 215 3.94 2.57 -8.54
C PHE A 215 3.18 2.48 -7.21
N THR A 216 1.97 3.03 -7.17
CA THR A 216 1.11 2.99 -5.99
C THR A 216 -0.21 2.29 -6.33
N ALA A 217 -0.69 1.42 -5.45
CA ALA A 217 -1.97 0.72 -5.64
C ALA A 217 -3.18 1.67 -5.56
N ALA A 218 -3.03 2.80 -4.86
CA ALA A 218 -4.04 3.84 -4.76
C ALA A 218 -3.40 5.23 -4.77
N SER A 219 -4.02 6.19 -5.44
CA SER A 219 -3.67 7.61 -5.37
C SER A 219 -4.59 8.35 -4.38
N GLY A 220 -4.17 9.50 -3.86
CA GLY A 220 -4.69 10.26 -2.71
C GLY A 220 -6.21 10.31 -2.41
N GLU A 221 -7.08 9.94 -3.34
CA GLU A 221 -8.54 9.83 -3.14
C GLU A 221 -9.07 8.39 -3.29
N GLN A 222 -8.20 7.43 -3.61
CA GLN A 222 -8.56 6.04 -3.85
C GLN A 222 -8.11 5.15 -2.70
N THR A 223 -8.87 4.09 -2.45
CA THR A 223 -8.50 3.03 -1.50
C THR A 223 -8.11 1.78 -2.26
N ALA A 224 -6.95 1.21 -1.95
CA ALA A 224 -6.62 -0.13 -2.41
C ALA A 224 -7.59 -1.14 -1.77
N LYS A 225 -8.09 -2.09 -2.56
CA LYS A 225 -8.98 -3.15 -2.08
C LYS A 225 -8.44 -4.49 -2.55
N PRO A 226 -8.49 -5.53 -1.72
CA PRO A 226 -8.17 -6.87 -2.18
C PRO A 226 -9.09 -7.28 -3.32
N LEU A 227 -8.56 -8.02 -4.28
CA LEU A 227 -9.36 -8.59 -5.36
C LEU A 227 -10.37 -9.59 -4.78
N PRO A 228 -11.63 -9.62 -5.27
CA PRO A 228 -12.57 -10.67 -4.89
C PRO A 228 -11.99 -12.03 -5.25
N GLN A 229 -12.00 -12.94 -4.28
CA GLN A 229 -11.66 -14.35 -4.51
C GLN A 229 -12.70 -15.05 -5.35
#